data_66ce7c8f83a081fdaa5b8a7899c45006
#
_entry.id   66ce7c8f83a081fdaa5b8a7899c45006
#
_cell.length_a   1.000
_cell.length_b   1.000
_cell.length_c   1.000
_cell.angle_alpha   90.00
_cell.angle_beta   90.00
_cell.angle_gamma   90.00
#
_symmetry.space_group_name_H-M   'P 1'
#
loop_
_entity.id
_entity.type
_entity.pdbx_description
1 polymer ?
#
loop_
_entity_poly.entity_id
_entity_poly.type
_entity_poly.pdbx_seq_one_letter_code
_entity_poly.pdbx_strand_id
1 'polypeptide(L)'
;MNRTALLAALALLALPLAAQEPPKRSAAWEANCSVCHGGDGRGQTEEGLKKRARNLADPKWQASVSDGRLESSIQRGHDKMPAFGRKLSAEQVKALVAEIRGLVKQGS
;
A
#
# COMPACT_ATOMS: atom_id res chain seq x y z
N MET A 1 -7.99 -29.13 52.91
CA MET A 1 -8.66 -28.50 51.77
C MET A 1 -7.69 -27.57 51.10
N ASN A 2 -7.02 -28.10 50.12
CA ASN A 2 -6.07 -27.29 49.35
C ASN A 2 -6.83 -26.52 48.29
N ARG A 3 -7.07 -25.26 48.59
CA ARG A 3 -7.45 -24.33 47.55
C ARG A 3 -6.22 -23.81 46.86
N THR A 4 -5.70 -24.60 45.97
CA THR A 4 -4.77 -24.10 44.97
C THR A 4 -5.58 -23.17 44.06
N ALA A 5 -5.55 -21.89 44.39
CA ALA A 5 -5.97 -20.90 43.46
C ALA A 5 -5.02 -20.97 42.26
N LEU A 6 -5.47 -21.60 41.20
CA LEU A 6 -4.87 -21.49 39.90
C LEU A 6 -5.11 -20.04 39.45
N LEU A 7 -4.15 -19.19 39.80
CA LEU A 7 -3.97 -17.93 39.09
C LEU A 7 -3.51 -18.30 37.68
N ALA A 8 -4.48 -18.47 36.79
CA ALA A 8 -4.21 -18.43 35.40
C ALA A 8 -3.67 -17.03 35.11
N ALA A 9 -2.36 -16.88 35.11
CA ALA A 9 -1.73 -15.70 34.57
C ALA A 9 -2.09 -15.67 33.10
N LEU A 10 -3.08 -14.86 32.75
CA LEU A 10 -3.29 -14.40 31.39
C LEU A 10 -2.03 -13.61 31.05
N ALA A 11 -1.05 -14.31 30.47
CA ALA A 11 0.04 -13.65 29.80
C ALA A 11 -0.56 -12.97 28.59
N LEU A 12 -0.92 -11.70 28.76
CA LEU A 12 -1.11 -10.77 27.64
C LEU A 12 0.25 -10.72 26.94
N LEU A 13 0.36 -11.54 25.88
CA LEU A 13 1.46 -11.44 24.96
C LEU A 13 1.34 -10.10 24.24
N ALA A 14 1.88 -9.04 24.89
CA ALA A 14 2.14 -7.81 24.20
C ALA A 14 3.20 -8.12 23.13
N LEU A 15 2.76 -8.21 21.86
CA LEU A 15 3.69 -8.32 20.74
C LEU A 15 4.59 -7.08 20.76
N PRO A 16 5.94 -7.25 20.70
CA PRO A 16 6.82 -6.11 20.60
C PRO A 16 6.48 -5.28 19.35
N LEU A 17 6.61 -3.95 19.44
CA LEU A 17 6.36 -3.03 18.32
C LEU A 17 7.05 -3.46 17.02
N ALA A 18 8.23 -4.10 17.11
CA ALA A 18 8.96 -4.64 15.97
C ALA A 18 8.23 -5.78 15.25
N ALA A 19 7.26 -6.46 15.92
CA ALA A 19 6.45 -7.50 15.31
C ALA A 19 5.17 -6.97 14.66
N GLN A 20 4.91 -5.66 14.78
CA GLN A 20 3.79 -4.97 14.16
C GLN A 20 4.26 -4.25 12.90
N GLU A 21 4.87 -5.00 12.00
CA GLU A 21 5.26 -4.44 10.71
C GLU A 21 4.03 -4.00 9.91
N PRO A 22 4.14 -2.86 9.16
CA PRO A 22 3.08 -2.48 8.25
C PRO A 22 2.85 -3.61 7.23
N PRO A 23 1.62 -3.77 6.71
CA PRO A 23 1.33 -4.78 5.70
C PRO A 23 2.32 -4.69 4.55
N LYS A 24 2.88 -5.81 4.14
CA LYS A 24 3.77 -5.86 2.98
C LYS A 24 3.00 -5.46 1.74
N ARG A 25 3.65 -4.67 0.89
CA ARG A 25 3.12 -4.41 -0.44
C ARG A 25 3.11 -5.71 -1.26
N SER A 26 2.19 -5.79 -2.21
CA SER A 26 2.13 -6.93 -3.13
C SER A 26 3.40 -7.03 -3.97
N ALA A 27 3.68 -8.22 -4.51
CA ALA A 27 4.80 -8.41 -5.43
C ALA A 27 4.67 -7.52 -6.67
N ALA A 28 3.45 -7.33 -7.17
CA ALA A 28 3.19 -6.45 -8.32
C ALA A 28 3.53 -4.98 -8.00
N TRP A 29 3.20 -4.52 -6.79
CA TRP A 29 3.58 -3.17 -6.34
C TRP A 29 5.09 -3.02 -6.27
N GLU A 30 5.77 -3.95 -5.60
CA GLU A 30 7.22 -3.89 -5.44
C GLU A 30 7.96 -3.90 -6.78
N ALA A 31 7.50 -4.71 -7.72
CA ALA A 31 8.14 -4.83 -9.02
C ALA A 31 7.90 -3.63 -9.93
N ASN A 32 6.76 -2.94 -9.82
CA ASN A 32 6.32 -1.98 -10.83
C ASN A 32 6.06 -0.57 -10.30
N CYS A 33 5.74 -0.41 -9.04
CA CYS A 33 5.24 0.86 -8.48
C CYS A 33 6.20 1.48 -7.48
N SER A 34 6.86 0.65 -6.65
CA SER A 34 7.64 1.12 -5.49
C SER A 34 8.83 2.00 -5.87
N VAL A 35 9.44 1.79 -7.03
CA VAL A 35 10.62 2.58 -7.46
C VAL A 35 10.32 4.08 -7.50
N CYS A 36 9.12 4.46 -7.90
CA CYS A 36 8.69 5.86 -7.93
C CYS A 36 7.78 6.22 -6.76
N HIS A 37 6.77 5.39 -6.45
CA HIS A 37 5.78 5.72 -5.44
C HIS A 37 6.20 5.36 -4.01
N GLY A 38 7.20 4.48 -3.82
CA GLY A 38 7.68 4.04 -2.52
C GLY A 38 6.77 3.01 -1.87
N GLY A 39 7.22 2.43 -0.77
CA GLY A 39 6.43 1.46 0.02
C GLY A 39 5.22 2.09 0.70
N ASP A 40 5.26 3.38 0.99
CA ASP A 40 4.17 4.15 1.58
C ASP A 40 3.24 4.81 0.54
N GLY A 41 3.60 4.74 -0.74
CA GLY A 41 2.84 5.34 -1.84
C GLY A 41 2.95 6.85 -1.96
N ARG A 42 3.83 7.51 -1.20
CA ARG A 42 3.92 8.98 -1.15
C ARG A 42 4.75 9.61 -2.26
N GLY A 43 5.45 8.81 -3.04
CA GLY A 43 6.23 9.33 -4.17
C GLY A 43 7.52 10.04 -3.78
N GLN A 44 8.04 9.79 -2.58
CA GLN A 44 9.22 10.47 -2.04
C GLN A 44 10.52 9.68 -2.21
N THR A 45 10.56 8.78 -3.17
CA THR A 45 11.79 8.11 -3.57
C THR A 45 12.62 9.02 -4.48
N GLU A 46 13.88 8.68 -4.69
CA GLU A 46 14.74 9.43 -5.62
C GLU A 46 14.12 9.53 -7.01
N GLU A 47 13.67 8.40 -7.56
CA GLU A 47 13.00 8.37 -8.87
C GLU A 47 11.65 9.06 -8.85
N GLY A 48 10.90 8.92 -7.77
CA GLY A 48 9.61 9.59 -7.59
C GLY A 48 9.73 11.10 -7.61
N LEU A 49 10.73 11.64 -6.95
CA LEU A 49 10.99 13.09 -6.94
C LEU A 49 11.38 13.61 -8.32
N LYS A 50 12.24 12.88 -9.04
CA LYS A 50 12.63 13.24 -10.41
C LYS A 50 11.45 13.23 -11.38
N LYS A 51 10.56 12.27 -11.25
CA LYS A 51 9.42 12.06 -12.15
C LYS A 51 8.14 12.71 -11.66
N ARG A 52 8.18 13.38 -10.52
CA ARG A 52 7.02 14.00 -9.89
C ARG A 52 5.89 13.00 -9.64
N ALA A 53 6.26 11.82 -9.12
CA ALA A 53 5.30 10.79 -8.76
C ALA A 53 4.30 11.33 -7.73
N ARG A 54 3.03 11.08 -7.97
CA ARG A 54 1.96 11.55 -7.09
C ARG A 54 2.02 10.84 -5.74
N ASN A 55 1.69 11.58 -4.68
CA ASN A 55 1.38 11.00 -3.39
C ASN A 55 0.03 10.27 -3.47
N LEU A 56 0.08 8.96 -3.58
CA LEU A 56 -1.11 8.12 -3.69
C LEU A 56 -1.86 7.98 -2.36
N ALA A 57 -1.23 8.33 -1.24
CA ALA A 57 -1.83 8.27 0.09
C ALA A 57 -2.62 9.52 0.47
N ASP A 58 -2.65 10.55 -0.39
CA ASP A 58 -3.39 11.78 -0.14
C ASP A 58 -4.90 11.54 -0.19
N PRO A 59 -5.63 11.71 0.94
CA PRO A 59 -7.06 11.42 0.98
C PRO A 59 -7.89 12.34 0.09
N LYS A 60 -7.51 13.61 -0.08
CA LYS A 60 -8.25 14.55 -0.95
C LYS A 60 -8.13 14.14 -2.40
N TRP A 61 -6.94 13.77 -2.83
CA TRP A 61 -6.74 13.31 -4.19
C TRP A 61 -7.49 12.01 -4.43
N GLN A 62 -7.41 11.06 -3.52
CA GLN A 62 -8.12 9.78 -3.65
C GLN A 62 -9.64 9.97 -3.78
N ALA A 63 -10.21 10.92 -3.03
CA ALA A 63 -11.63 11.23 -3.14
C ALA A 63 -12.01 11.86 -4.50
N SER A 64 -11.05 12.45 -5.21
CA SER A 64 -11.27 13.13 -6.48
C SER A 64 -11.14 12.23 -7.71
N VAL A 65 -10.63 11.00 -7.55
CA VAL A 65 -10.42 10.09 -8.69
C VAL A 65 -11.24 8.82 -8.53
N SER A 66 -11.75 8.32 -9.65
CA SER A 66 -12.46 7.04 -9.71
C SER A 66 -11.50 5.87 -9.81
N ASP A 67 -11.98 4.68 -9.44
CA ASP A 67 -11.22 3.44 -9.64
C ASP A 67 -10.89 3.22 -11.12
N GLY A 68 -11.84 3.51 -12.01
CA GLY A 68 -11.62 3.42 -13.46
C GLY A 68 -10.50 4.33 -13.94
N ARG A 69 -10.37 5.53 -13.36
CA ARG A 69 -9.27 6.44 -13.66
C ARG A 69 -7.93 5.87 -13.20
N LEU A 70 -7.89 5.27 -12.01
CA LEU A 70 -6.69 4.61 -11.50
C LEU A 70 -6.30 3.41 -12.37
N GLU A 71 -7.25 2.57 -12.74
CA GLU A 71 -7.03 1.45 -13.66
C GLU A 71 -6.46 1.94 -15.00
N SER A 72 -7.05 2.96 -15.57
CA SER A 72 -6.61 3.54 -16.84
C SER A 72 -5.19 4.09 -16.75
N SER A 73 -4.84 4.77 -15.67
CA SER A 73 -3.49 5.31 -15.47
C SER A 73 -2.45 4.19 -15.37
N ILE A 74 -2.77 3.11 -14.70
CA ILE A 74 -1.88 1.94 -14.60
C ILE A 74 -1.71 1.28 -15.98
N GLN A 75 -2.81 1.07 -16.69
CA GLN A 75 -2.81 0.36 -17.96
C GLN A 75 -2.16 1.15 -19.09
N ARG A 76 -2.43 2.45 -19.17
CA ARG A 76 -2.03 3.30 -20.29
C ARG A 76 -0.86 4.22 -19.99
N GLY A 77 -0.51 4.36 -18.71
CA GLY A 77 0.46 5.34 -18.26
C GLY A 77 -0.14 6.73 -18.12
N HIS A 78 0.60 7.64 -17.53
CA HIS A 78 0.21 9.02 -17.32
C HIS A 78 1.46 9.87 -17.11
N ASP A 79 1.65 10.90 -17.92
CA ASP A 79 2.84 11.74 -17.90
C ASP A 79 4.13 10.90 -17.95
N LYS A 80 4.95 10.94 -16.92
CA LYS A 80 6.20 10.18 -16.83
C LYS A 80 6.00 8.76 -16.28
N MET A 81 4.79 8.43 -15.86
CA MET A 81 4.45 7.09 -15.41
C MET A 81 4.29 6.16 -16.63
N PRO A 82 5.05 5.07 -16.71
CA PRO A 82 4.90 4.14 -17.83
C PRO A 82 3.60 3.37 -17.81
N ALA A 83 3.24 2.79 -18.94
CA ALA A 83 2.08 1.94 -19.10
C ALA A 83 2.41 0.50 -18.70
N PHE A 84 1.52 -0.14 -17.94
CA PHE A 84 1.71 -1.50 -17.45
C PHE A 84 0.68 -2.50 -18.01
N GLY A 85 -0.16 -2.08 -18.94
CA GLY A 85 -1.24 -2.92 -19.47
C GLY A 85 -0.80 -4.20 -20.16
N ARG A 86 0.44 -4.26 -20.65
CA ARG A 86 1.02 -5.47 -21.24
C ARG A 86 1.69 -6.39 -20.21
N LYS A 87 2.09 -5.85 -19.06
CA LYS A 87 2.77 -6.59 -18.00
C LYS A 87 1.81 -7.16 -16.96
N LEU A 88 0.68 -6.50 -16.75
CA LEU A 88 -0.26 -6.81 -15.70
C LEU A 88 -1.60 -7.23 -16.29
N SER A 89 -2.19 -8.29 -15.74
CA SER A 89 -3.56 -8.69 -16.08
C SER A 89 -4.56 -7.67 -15.54
N ALA A 90 -5.77 -7.69 -16.07
CA ALA A 90 -6.86 -6.85 -15.57
C ALA A 90 -7.13 -7.09 -14.07
N GLU A 91 -7.01 -8.32 -13.61
CA GLU A 91 -7.18 -8.67 -12.20
C GLU A 91 -6.08 -8.11 -11.32
N GLN A 92 -4.82 -8.16 -11.79
CA GLN A 92 -3.70 -7.55 -11.09
C GLN A 92 -3.85 -6.03 -11.01
N VAL A 93 -4.33 -5.38 -12.06
CA VAL A 93 -4.61 -3.95 -12.07
C VAL A 93 -5.67 -3.59 -11.03
N LYS A 94 -6.76 -4.35 -10.96
CA LYS A 94 -7.82 -4.15 -9.96
C LYS A 94 -7.30 -4.34 -8.53
N ALA A 95 -6.47 -5.34 -8.32
CA ALA A 95 -5.85 -5.57 -7.01
C ALA A 95 -4.93 -4.43 -6.61
N LEU A 96 -4.17 -3.87 -7.55
CA LEU A 96 -3.33 -2.68 -7.31
C LEU A 96 -4.18 -1.45 -6.98
N VAL A 97 -5.31 -1.25 -7.63
CA VAL A 97 -6.24 -0.16 -7.30
C VAL A 97 -6.75 -0.30 -5.86
N ALA A 98 -7.13 -1.50 -5.45
CA ALA A 98 -7.53 -1.76 -4.07
C ALA A 98 -6.39 -1.47 -3.07
N GLU A 99 -5.17 -1.84 -3.44
CA GLU A 99 -3.98 -1.57 -2.64
C GLU A 99 -3.72 -0.07 -2.51
N ILE A 100 -3.86 0.69 -3.60
CA ILE A 100 -3.77 2.15 -3.60
C ILE A 100 -4.82 2.76 -2.67
N ARG A 101 -6.07 2.30 -2.74
CA ARG A 101 -7.13 2.79 -1.84
C ARG A 101 -6.81 2.54 -0.37
N GLY A 102 -6.14 1.45 -0.07
CA GLY A 102 -5.71 1.12 1.28
C GLY A 102 -4.62 2.03 1.84
N LEU A 103 -3.89 2.75 1.00
CA LEU A 103 -2.79 3.63 1.44
C LEU A 103 -3.26 4.78 2.32
N VAL A 104 -4.47 5.27 2.16
CA VAL A 104 -5.04 6.36 2.96
C VAL A 104 -5.08 5.98 4.45
N LYS A 105 -5.41 4.73 4.75
CA LYS A 105 -5.49 4.24 6.14
C LYS A 105 -4.12 4.13 6.82
N GLN A 106 -3.06 4.02 6.03
CA GLN A 106 -1.70 3.87 6.52
C GLN A 106 -0.98 5.22 6.65
N GLY A 107 -1.50 6.27 6.01
CA GLY A 107 -0.89 7.59 5.96
C GLY A 107 -1.39 8.56 7.03
N SER A 108 -2.32 8.14 7.87
CA SER A 108 -2.87 8.96 8.94
C SER A 108 -2.07 8.85 10.22
#